data_f803e4366b75aa68bb8f9bb163c0be54
#
_entry.id   f803e4366b75aa68bb8f9bb163c0be54
#
_cell.length_a   1.000
_cell.length_b   1.000
_cell.length_c   1.000
_cell.angle_alpha   90.00
_cell.angle_beta   90.00
_cell.angle_gamma   90.00
#
_symmetry.space_group_name_H-M   'P 1'
#
loop_
_entity.id
_entity.type
_entity.pdbx_description
1 polymer ?
#
loop_
_entity_poly.entity_id
_entity_poly.type
_entity_poly.pdbx_seq_one_letter_code
_entity_poly.pdbx_strand_id
1 'polypeptide(L)'
;MRQEGVWLRGNMHMHTTRSDGRVSVEEAIARYERAGYDFIAVTDHWVRSEKGTTAGGMLLLSGCEYNIGDTVQQGVYHIVGVGMETAPALERTEKSPQRIIDEINAAGGVAILAHPAWSLNSAEDVARLTGLCGTEIYNTTSAVPPNVRPYSGLFVDQLASLGVLLPCMGADDAHRYVHDAAVCAIMVHAREKSHEAVMEAIRAGDFYATMGPSVSLTVEGGEAVVACSPAAQVEFYSDAVWNDSRVTQGEGITTARCRLLPFETFVRAEVVDSEGRRAFSSPVRVK
;
A
#
# COMPACT_ATOMS: atom_id res chain seq x y z
N MET A 1 -23.91 0.53 5.20
CA MET A 1 -23.63 -0.89 5.53
C MET A 1 -22.59 -1.39 4.53
N ARG A 2 -21.43 -1.90 4.98
CA ARG A 2 -20.50 -2.60 4.06
C ARG A 2 -21.25 -3.78 3.45
N GLN A 3 -21.07 -4.02 2.15
CA GLN A 3 -21.62 -5.21 1.48
C GLN A 3 -21.06 -6.48 2.13
N GLU A 4 -21.79 -7.58 2.07
CA GLU A 4 -21.27 -8.90 2.43
C GLU A 4 -20.02 -9.19 1.58
N GLY A 5 -18.96 -9.72 2.20
CA GLY A 5 -17.69 -9.95 1.51
C GLY A 5 -16.72 -10.71 2.41
N VAL A 6 -15.53 -10.95 1.88
CA VAL A 6 -14.45 -11.65 2.56
C VAL A 6 -13.22 -10.74 2.66
N TRP A 7 -12.49 -10.83 3.76
CA TRP A 7 -11.20 -10.18 3.92
C TRP A 7 -10.10 -11.09 3.37
N LEU A 8 -9.31 -10.56 2.44
CA LEU A 8 -8.23 -11.27 1.77
C LEU A 8 -6.91 -10.57 2.05
N ARG A 9 -5.90 -11.35 2.48
CA ARG A 9 -4.54 -10.87 2.76
C ARG A 9 -3.70 -10.93 1.50
N GLY A 10 -3.09 -9.81 1.11
CA GLY A 10 -2.26 -9.75 -0.09
C GLY A 10 -0.95 -8.98 0.07
N ASN A 11 -0.01 -9.27 -0.82
CA ASN A 11 1.19 -8.48 -1.04
C ASN A 11 1.39 -8.23 -2.53
N MET A 12 1.61 -6.96 -2.90
CA MET A 12 1.64 -6.55 -4.31
C MET A 12 3.00 -6.02 -4.76
N HIS A 13 4.06 -6.26 -3.97
CA HIS A 13 5.41 -5.82 -4.31
C HIS A 13 6.43 -6.82 -3.79
N MET A 14 7.12 -7.50 -4.70
CA MET A 14 8.20 -8.45 -4.41
C MET A 14 9.05 -8.74 -5.64
N HIS A 15 10.29 -9.13 -5.42
CA HIS A 15 11.29 -9.42 -6.45
C HIS A 15 11.77 -10.86 -6.37
N THR A 16 12.14 -11.41 -7.52
CA THR A 16 12.67 -12.77 -7.66
C THR A 16 13.98 -12.75 -8.46
N THR A 17 14.53 -13.93 -8.72
CA THR A 17 15.72 -14.06 -9.58
C THR A 17 15.50 -13.66 -11.03
N ARG A 18 14.29 -13.22 -11.40
CA ARG A 18 14.01 -12.60 -12.71
C ARG A 18 14.52 -11.17 -12.82
N SER A 19 14.70 -10.50 -11.67
CA SER A 19 15.37 -9.19 -11.57
C SER A 19 16.52 -9.25 -10.58
N ASP A 20 16.34 -8.81 -9.36
CA ASP A 20 17.38 -8.64 -8.34
C ASP A 20 17.03 -9.29 -6.99
N GLY A 21 15.91 -9.99 -6.91
CA GLY A 21 15.57 -10.86 -5.78
C GLY A 21 16.46 -12.10 -5.72
N ARG A 22 16.50 -12.76 -4.55
CA ARG A 22 17.43 -13.87 -4.28
C ARG A 22 16.80 -15.25 -4.30
N VAL A 23 15.50 -15.36 -4.51
CA VAL A 23 14.81 -16.64 -4.60
C VAL A 23 14.09 -16.76 -5.94
N SER A 24 13.81 -17.98 -6.38
CA SER A 24 13.03 -18.20 -7.60
C SER A 24 11.56 -17.76 -7.40
N VAL A 25 10.84 -17.61 -8.50
CA VAL A 25 9.39 -17.30 -8.46
C VAL A 25 8.64 -18.36 -7.67
N GLU A 26 8.94 -19.64 -7.89
CA GLU A 26 8.28 -20.75 -7.22
C GLU A 26 8.51 -20.73 -5.71
N GLU A 27 9.75 -20.44 -5.28
CA GLU A 27 10.07 -20.34 -3.85
C GLU A 27 9.42 -19.11 -3.22
N ALA A 28 9.38 -17.96 -3.91
CA ALA A 28 8.68 -16.77 -3.45
C ALA A 28 7.19 -17.06 -3.23
N ILE A 29 6.52 -17.62 -4.24
CA ILE A 29 5.11 -18.02 -4.17
C ILE A 29 4.87 -18.97 -2.98
N ALA A 30 5.68 -20.01 -2.85
CA ALA A 30 5.52 -20.99 -1.78
C ALA A 30 5.69 -20.39 -0.38
N ARG A 31 6.55 -19.37 -0.20
CA ARG A 31 6.72 -18.68 1.09
C ARG A 31 5.49 -17.88 1.48
N TYR A 32 4.92 -17.10 0.56
CA TYR A 32 3.71 -16.33 0.82
C TYR A 32 2.48 -17.22 1.03
N GLU A 33 2.36 -18.32 0.27
CA GLU A 33 1.29 -19.29 0.48
C GLU A 33 1.37 -19.95 1.87
N ARG A 34 2.58 -20.39 2.30
CA ARG A 34 2.80 -20.91 3.66
C ARG A 34 2.53 -19.87 4.75
N ALA A 35 2.73 -18.60 4.46
CA ALA A 35 2.44 -17.49 5.37
C ALA A 35 0.95 -17.08 5.40
N GLY A 36 0.08 -17.78 4.64
CA GLY A 36 -1.35 -17.58 4.65
C GLY A 36 -1.83 -16.35 3.87
N TYR A 37 -1.11 -15.97 2.81
CA TYR A 37 -1.59 -14.94 1.89
C TYR A 37 -2.62 -15.53 0.92
N ASP A 38 -3.64 -14.74 0.61
CA ASP A 38 -4.71 -15.10 -0.30
C ASP A 38 -4.39 -14.71 -1.74
N PHE A 39 -3.59 -13.67 -1.92
CA PHE A 39 -3.12 -13.21 -3.23
C PHE A 39 -1.77 -12.51 -3.14
N ILE A 40 -1.02 -12.56 -4.24
CA ILE A 40 0.24 -11.84 -4.41
C ILE A 40 0.39 -11.34 -5.86
N ALA A 41 1.26 -10.34 -6.06
CA ALA A 41 1.79 -10.00 -7.37
C ALA A 41 3.33 -10.08 -7.32
N VAL A 42 3.93 -10.86 -8.22
CA VAL A 42 5.38 -10.85 -8.45
C VAL A 42 5.69 -9.66 -9.37
N THR A 43 6.53 -8.75 -8.93
CA THR A 43 6.72 -7.43 -9.56
C THR A 43 8.17 -7.15 -9.89
N ASP A 44 8.86 -8.15 -10.44
CA ASP A 44 10.24 -8.01 -10.91
C ASP A 44 10.44 -6.77 -11.78
N HIS A 45 11.59 -6.11 -11.68
CA HIS A 45 11.92 -4.89 -12.42
C HIS A 45 11.86 -5.12 -13.94
N TRP A 46 10.91 -4.43 -14.60
CA TRP A 46 10.70 -4.48 -16.06
C TRP A 46 10.40 -5.89 -16.61
N VAL A 47 10.01 -6.81 -15.75
CA VAL A 47 9.64 -8.19 -16.13
C VAL A 47 8.25 -8.49 -15.64
N ARG A 48 7.27 -8.39 -16.54
CA ARG A 48 5.87 -8.68 -16.18
C ARG A 48 5.68 -10.15 -15.83
N SER A 49 5.03 -10.40 -14.69
CA SER A 49 4.52 -11.73 -14.33
C SER A 49 3.10 -11.95 -14.85
N GLU A 50 2.73 -13.20 -15.03
CA GLU A 50 1.40 -13.57 -15.51
C GLU A 50 0.44 -13.83 -14.34
N LYS A 51 -0.85 -13.63 -14.57
CA LYS A 51 -1.89 -14.02 -13.61
C LYS A 51 -2.07 -15.54 -13.58
N GLY A 52 -2.47 -16.04 -12.42
CA GLY A 52 -2.71 -17.48 -12.20
C GLY A 52 -3.30 -17.78 -10.84
N THR A 53 -3.35 -19.06 -10.51
CA THR A 53 -3.78 -19.52 -9.18
C THR A 53 -2.90 -20.72 -8.81
N THR A 54 -2.39 -20.76 -7.59
CA THR A 54 -1.61 -21.89 -7.10
C THR A 54 -2.50 -23.12 -6.86
N ALA A 55 -1.89 -24.28 -6.69
CA ALA A 55 -2.62 -25.49 -6.32
C ALA A 55 -3.33 -25.36 -4.95
N GLY A 56 -2.80 -24.53 -4.04
CA GLY A 56 -3.40 -24.21 -2.75
C GLY A 56 -4.49 -23.12 -2.80
N GLY A 57 -4.76 -22.54 -3.97
CA GLY A 57 -5.82 -21.56 -4.18
C GLY A 57 -5.43 -20.13 -3.89
N MET A 58 -4.13 -19.80 -3.75
CA MET A 58 -3.65 -18.42 -3.68
C MET A 58 -3.70 -17.80 -5.08
N LEU A 59 -4.26 -16.59 -5.21
CA LEU A 59 -4.34 -15.88 -6.47
C LEU A 59 -2.99 -15.21 -6.79
N LEU A 60 -2.54 -15.37 -8.03
CA LEU A 60 -1.38 -14.67 -8.57
C LEU A 60 -1.88 -13.58 -9.51
N LEU A 61 -1.74 -12.31 -9.11
CA LEU A 61 -2.02 -11.17 -9.98
C LEU A 61 -0.81 -10.95 -10.89
N SER A 62 -1.05 -10.51 -12.12
CA SER A 62 0.05 -10.04 -12.96
C SER A 62 0.70 -8.81 -12.33
N GLY A 63 2.02 -8.69 -12.43
CA GLY A 63 2.74 -7.59 -11.81
C GLY A 63 4.05 -7.25 -12.51
N CYS A 64 4.49 -6.01 -12.35
CA CYS A 64 5.80 -5.52 -12.79
C CYS A 64 6.11 -4.22 -12.06
N GLU A 65 7.36 -4.01 -11.66
CA GLU A 65 7.83 -2.71 -11.19
C GLU A 65 8.62 -1.99 -12.28
N TYR A 66 8.27 -0.74 -12.53
CA TYR A 66 8.94 0.15 -13.47
C TYR A 66 9.73 1.21 -12.70
N ASN A 67 11.04 1.04 -12.62
CA ASN A 67 11.93 1.98 -11.94
C ASN A 67 12.61 2.91 -12.94
N ILE A 68 12.64 4.19 -12.62
CA ILE A 68 13.31 5.24 -13.39
C ILE A 68 14.08 6.18 -12.47
N GLY A 69 15.23 6.70 -12.96
CA GLY A 69 16.11 7.58 -12.20
C GLY A 69 16.89 6.87 -11.11
N ASP A 70 18.04 7.44 -10.75
CA ASP A 70 18.94 6.91 -9.71
C ASP A 70 19.19 7.93 -8.60
N THR A 71 18.86 9.21 -8.84
CA THR A 71 19.07 10.30 -7.89
C THR A 71 17.86 11.24 -7.86
N VAL A 72 17.72 11.99 -6.77
CA VAL A 72 16.64 12.99 -6.62
C VAL A 72 16.63 14.01 -7.78
N GLN A 73 17.80 14.43 -8.27
CA GLN A 73 17.90 15.36 -9.38
C GLN A 73 17.40 14.76 -10.72
N GLN A 74 17.49 13.44 -10.87
CA GLN A 74 16.96 12.73 -12.05
C GLN A 74 15.46 12.45 -11.93
N GLY A 75 14.90 12.58 -10.74
CA GLY A 75 13.55 12.13 -10.42
C GLY A 75 13.49 10.62 -10.31
N VAL A 76 13.60 10.09 -9.08
CA VAL A 76 13.46 8.66 -8.82
C VAL A 76 11.98 8.32 -8.68
N TYR A 77 11.49 7.43 -9.53
CA TYR A 77 10.15 6.88 -9.39
C TYR A 77 10.20 5.36 -9.57
N HIS A 78 9.59 4.68 -8.65
CA HIS A 78 9.28 3.26 -8.73
C HIS A 78 7.76 3.11 -8.77
N ILE A 79 7.25 2.56 -9.87
CA ILE A 79 5.81 2.42 -10.10
C ILE A 79 5.49 0.96 -10.31
N VAL A 80 4.74 0.41 -9.37
CA VAL A 80 4.27 -0.98 -9.43
C VAL A 80 2.96 -1.04 -10.20
N GLY A 81 2.95 -1.80 -11.29
CA GLY A 81 1.75 -2.14 -12.05
C GLY A 81 1.23 -3.51 -11.63
N VAL A 82 -0.05 -3.61 -11.26
CA VAL A 82 -0.69 -4.86 -10.83
C VAL A 82 -1.98 -5.09 -11.59
N GLY A 83 -2.28 -6.35 -11.91
CA GLY A 83 -3.53 -6.76 -12.55
C GLY A 83 -3.62 -6.41 -14.04
N MET A 84 -2.49 -6.15 -14.70
CA MET A 84 -2.43 -5.84 -16.12
C MET A 84 -2.85 -7.06 -16.96
N GLU A 85 -3.83 -6.88 -17.84
CA GLU A 85 -4.31 -7.92 -18.76
C GLU A 85 -3.36 -8.11 -19.95
N THR A 86 -2.69 -7.03 -20.38
CA THR A 86 -1.71 -7.04 -21.47
C THR A 86 -0.38 -6.46 -20.98
N ALA A 87 0.69 -6.64 -21.75
CA ALA A 87 1.95 -5.96 -21.47
C ALA A 87 1.82 -4.47 -21.83
N PRO A 88 2.18 -3.53 -20.93
CA PRO A 88 2.28 -2.11 -21.26
C PRO A 88 3.27 -1.86 -22.40
N ALA A 89 2.99 -0.85 -23.24
CA ALA A 89 3.84 -0.46 -24.35
C ALA A 89 5.01 0.42 -23.87
N LEU A 90 5.85 -0.13 -22.98
CA LEU A 90 6.96 0.54 -22.33
C LEU A 90 8.30 -0.11 -22.65
N GLU A 91 9.33 0.72 -22.77
CA GLU A 91 10.71 0.29 -22.90
C GLU A 91 11.53 0.77 -21.69
N ARG A 92 12.63 0.09 -21.35
CA ARG A 92 13.54 0.49 -20.25
C ARG A 92 14.16 1.89 -20.40
N THR A 93 14.04 2.49 -21.56
CA THR A 93 14.48 3.86 -21.86
C THR A 93 13.46 4.93 -21.46
N GLU A 94 12.24 4.52 -21.05
CA GLU A 94 11.22 5.45 -20.58
C GLU A 94 11.69 6.22 -19.34
N LYS A 95 11.39 7.52 -19.30
CA LYS A 95 11.78 8.44 -18.21
C LYS A 95 10.62 9.22 -17.63
N SER A 96 9.41 9.04 -18.18
CA SER A 96 8.21 9.75 -17.71
C SER A 96 7.41 8.89 -16.75
N PRO A 97 7.30 9.25 -15.45
CA PRO A 97 6.45 8.53 -14.52
C PRO A 97 4.98 8.56 -14.95
N GLN A 98 4.50 9.68 -15.53
CA GLN A 98 3.13 9.77 -16.01
C GLN A 98 2.84 8.77 -17.14
N ARG A 99 3.76 8.63 -18.10
CA ARG A 99 3.57 7.65 -19.17
C ARG A 99 3.55 6.21 -18.65
N ILE A 100 4.38 5.89 -17.67
CA ILE A 100 4.35 4.56 -17.02
C ILE A 100 2.98 4.30 -16.40
N ILE A 101 2.43 5.27 -15.66
CA ILE A 101 1.11 5.18 -15.05
C ILE A 101 0.03 4.99 -16.12
N ASP A 102 0.07 5.80 -17.19
CA ASP A 102 -0.92 5.75 -18.26
C ASP A 102 -0.93 4.38 -18.98
N GLU A 103 0.25 3.85 -19.27
CA GLU A 103 0.40 2.55 -19.96
C GLU A 103 -0.03 1.37 -19.07
N ILE A 104 0.25 1.41 -17.74
CA ILE A 104 -0.24 0.40 -16.79
C ILE A 104 -1.77 0.42 -16.78
N ASN A 105 -2.37 1.60 -16.68
CA ASN A 105 -3.84 1.75 -16.65
C ASN A 105 -4.47 1.34 -17.99
N ALA A 106 -3.86 1.71 -19.13
CA ALA A 106 -4.30 1.29 -20.46
C ALA A 106 -4.23 -0.23 -20.65
N ALA A 107 -3.26 -0.89 -19.99
CA ALA A 107 -3.14 -2.35 -19.98
C ALA A 107 -4.17 -3.05 -19.05
N GLY A 108 -5.11 -2.30 -18.44
CA GLY A 108 -6.14 -2.82 -17.54
C GLY A 108 -5.69 -2.99 -16.09
N GLY A 109 -4.44 -2.61 -15.76
CA GLY A 109 -3.88 -2.70 -14.41
C GLY A 109 -4.24 -1.53 -13.50
N VAL A 110 -3.57 -1.46 -12.36
CA VAL A 110 -3.53 -0.31 -11.45
C VAL A 110 -2.07 0.08 -11.21
N ALA A 111 -1.79 1.38 -11.19
CA ALA A 111 -0.47 1.94 -10.92
C ALA A 111 -0.37 2.36 -9.46
N ILE A 112 0.69 1.93 -8.77
CA ILE A 112 0.97 2.19 -7.36
C ILE A 112 2.32 2.87 -7.25
N LEU A 113 2.40 3.99 -6.52
CA LEU A 113 3.67 4.61 -6.20
C LEU A 113 4.35 3.85 -5.06
N ALA A 114 5.48 3.21 -5.36
CA ALA A 114 6.24 2.45 -4.39
C ALA A 114 7.11 3.35 -3.49
N HIS A 115 7.24 2.99 -2.23
CA HIS A 115 8.17 3.50 -1.19
C HIS A 115 8.63 4.97 -1.35
N PRO A 116 7.72 5.97 -1.40
CA PRO A 116 8.09 7.36 -1.73
C PRO A 116 9.08 7.98 -0.74
N ALA A 117 9.09 7.57 0.53
CA ALA A 117 10.10 8.05 1.49
C ALA A 117 11.51 7.53 1.17
N TRP A 118 11.64 6.28 0.71
CA TRP A 118 12.91 5.72 0.27
C TRP A 118 13.42 6.41 -1.00
N SER A 119 12.53 6.61 -1.96
CA SER A 119 12.80 7.29 -3.24
C SER A 119 13.00 8.81 -3.10
N LEU A 120 12.70 9.39 -1.93
CA LEU A 120 12.72 10.84 -1.69
C LEU A 120 11.79 11.62 -2.64
N ASN A 121 10.64 11.05 -2.98
CA ASN A 121 9.63 11.76 -3.76
C ASN A 121 9.10 12.97 -3.01
N SER A 122 8.91 14.09 -3.71
CA SER A 122 8.19 15.24 -3.16
C SER A 122 6.67 15.09 -3.36
N ALA A 123 5.89 15.52 -2.39
CA ALA A 123 4.44 15.51 -2.51
C ALA A 123 3.95 16.41 -3.66
N GLU A 124 4.61 17.55 -3.87
CA GLU A 124 4.29 18.50 -4.94
C GLU A 124 4.49 17.92 -6.34
N ASP A 125 5.52 17.10 -6.55
CA ASP A 125 5.77 16.47 -7.84
C ASP A 125 4.77 15.33 -8.08
N VAL A 126 4.48 14.54 -7.06
CA VAL A 126 3.50 13.44 -7.15
C VAL A 126 2.07 13.98 -7.30
N ALA A 127 1.75 15.13 -6.68
CA ALA A 127 0.44 15.76 -6.84
C ALA A 127 0.11 16.19 -8.30
N ARG A 128 1.12 16.24 -9.17
CA ARG A 128 0.94 16.53 -10.61
C ARG A 128 0.67 15.29 -11.44
N LEU A 129 0.90 14.10 -10.87
CA LEU A 129 0.64 12.83 -11.54
C LEU A 129 -0.84 12.45 -11.40
N THR A 130 -1.37 11.81 -12.43
CA THR A 130 -2.76 11.35 -12.46
C THR A 130 -2.82 9.85 -12.70
N GLY A 131 -3.87 9.19 -12.22
CA GLY A 131 -4.10 7.77 -12.48
C GLY A 131 -3.40 6.81 -11.52
N LEU A 132 -2.73 7.29 -10.47
CA LEU A 132 -2.26 6.44 -9.38
C LEU A 132 -3.47 5.89 -8.58
N CYS A 133 -3.47 4.60 -8.31
CA CYS A 133 -4.47 3.90 -7.49
C CYS A 133 -4.16 3.95 -6.00
N GLY A 134 -2.89 4.13 -5.65
CA GLY A 134 -2.44 4.18 -4.26
C GLY A 134 -0.94 4.45 -4.14
N THR A 135 -0.47 4.51 -2.91
CA THR A 135 0.96 4.65 -2.58
C THR A 135 1.33 3.79 -1.37
N GLU A 136 2.56 3.33 -1.31
CA GLU A 136 3.06 2.61 -0.14
C GLU A 136 3.30 3.56 1.03
N ILE A 137 2.56 3.33 2.13
CA ILE A 137 2.80 4.01 3.40
C ILE A 137 3.90 3.31 4.20
N TYR A 138 4.07 2.01 3.99
CA TYR A 138 5.13 1.21 4.60
C TYR A 138 5.68 0.18 3.61
N ASN A 139 7.02 0.07 3.58
CA ASN A 139 7.75 -0.85 2.74
C ASN A 139 8.78 -1.61 3.59
N THR A 140 8.65 -2.94 3.67
CA THR A 140 9.44 -3.77 4.59
C THR A 140 10.91 -3.81 4.21
N THR A 141 11.25 -3.96 2.92
CA THR A 141 12.65 -3.97 2.48
C THR A 141 13.37 -2.67 2.81
N SER A 142 12.67 -1.55 2.80
CA SER A 142 13.23 -0.26 3.20
C SER A 142 13.55 -0.16 4.71
N ALA A 143 13.08 -1.10 5.54
CA ALA A 143 13.44 -1.24 6.95
C ALA A 143 14.65 -2.14 7.18
N VAL A 144 15.06 -2.93 6.18
CA VAL A 144 16.11 -3.95 6.31
C VAL A 144 17.45 -3.39 5.82
N PRO A 145 18.50 -3.37 6.65
CA PRO A 145 19.82 -2.86 6.26
C PRO A 145 20.35 -3.48 4.96
N PRO A 146 20.99 -2.69 4.08
CA PRO A 146 21.46 -1.30 4.28
C PRO A 146 20.41 -0.21 4.00
N ASN A 147 19.17 -0.57 3.69
CA ASN A 147 18.12 0.40 3.42
C ASN A 147 17.67 1.12 4.70
N VAL A 148 17.05 2.28 4.49
CA VAL A 148 16.46 3.16 5.51
C VAL A 148 15.20 3.81 4.94
N ARG A 149 14.35 4.41 5.77
CA ARG A 149 13.11 5.13 5.43
C ARG A 149 11.97 4.21 4.96
N PRO A 150 11.56 3.23 5.80
CA PRO A 150 10.45 2.34 5.45
C PRO A 150 9.06 3.02 5.50
N TYR A 151 8.94 4.11 6.23
CA TYR A 151 7.67 4.75 6.55
C TYR A 151 7.49 6.06 5.80
N SER A 152 6.40 6.16 5.04
CA SER A 152 6.06 7.27 4.16
C SER A 152 4.89 8.13 4.68
N GLY A 153 4.54 8.04 5.98
CA GLY A 153 3.38 8.73 6.53
C GLY A 153 3.42 10.25 6.34
N LEU A 154 4.58 10.89 6.56
CA LEU A 154 4.72 12.33 6.34
C LEU A 154 4.46 12.71 4.86
N PHE A 155 4.96 11.91 3.92
CA PHE A 155 4.70 12.13 2.50
C PHE A 155 3.20 12.02 2.18
N VAL A 156 2.52 11.00 2.73
CA VAL A 156 1.07 10.81 2.57
C VAL A 156 0.30 12.01 3.12
N ASP A 157 0.68 12.52 4.29
CA ASP A 157 0.03 13.68 4.93
C ASP A 157 0.23 14.97 4.13
N GLN A 158 1.45 15.19 3.60
CA GLN A 158 1.74 16.33 2.72
C GLN A 158 0.94 16.24 1.40
N LEU A 159 0.88 15.06 0.79
CA LEU A 159 0.12 14.84 -0.44
C LEU A 159 -1.38 15.05 -0.22
N ALA A 160 -1.92 14.53 0.88
CA ALA A 160 -3.32 14.73 1.25
C ALA A 160 -3.65 16.20 1.53
N SER A 161 -2.71 16.96 2.13
CA SER A 161 -2.84 18.41 2.35
C SER A 161 -2.89 19.22 1.05
N LEU A 162 -2.32 18.67 -0.05
CA LEU A 162 -2.47 19.22 -1.41
C LEU A 162 -3.77 18.80 -2.10
N GLY A 163 -4.64 18.05 -1.41
CA GLY A 163 -5.94 17.60 -1.91
C GLY A 163 -5.91 16.25 -2.65
N VAL A 164 -4.77 15.58 -2.75
CA VAL A 164 -4.61 14.27 -3.39
C VAL A 164 -4.60 13.17 -2.33
N LEU A 165 -5.72 12.48 -2.19
CA LEU A 165 -5.91 11.42 -1.20
C LEU A 165 -5.68 10.06 -1.87
N LEU A 166 -4.45 9.58 -1.87
CA LEU A 166 -4.14 8.22 -2.36
C LEU A 166 -4.39 7.18 -1.26
N PRO A 167 -5.05 6.05 -1.59
CA PRO A 167 -5.14 4.91 -0.69
C PRO A 167 -3.75 4.41 -0.25
N CYS A 168 -3.63 4.09 1.05
CA CYS A 168 -2.39 3.65 1.67
C CYS A 168 -2.21 2.14 1.56
N MET A 169 -1.16 1.71 0.91
CA MET A 169 -0.77 0.31 0.77
C MET A 169 0.42 -0.03 1.65
N GLY A 170 0.50 -1.26 2.11
CA GLY A 170 1.67 -1.82 2.75
C GLY A 170 2.24 -2.92 1.87
N ALA A 171 3.55 -2.95 1.71
CA ALA A 171 4.21 -3.93 0.88
C ALA A 171 5.51 -4.43 1.51
N ASP A 172 5.92 -5.62 1.10
CA ASP A 172 7.19 -6.18 1.54
C ASP A 172 8.35 -5.73 0.66
N ASP A 173 8.12 -5.63 -0.66
CA ASP A 173 9.20 -5.37 -1.62
C ASP A 173 10.35 -6.38 -1.46
N ALA A 174 9.98 -7.64 -1.22
CA ALA A 174 10.89 -8.68 -0.76
C ALA A 174 11.97 -8.98 -1.79
N HIS A 175 13.25 -8.90 -1.37
CA HIS A 175 14.42 -9.22 -2.19
C HIS A 175 15.20 -10.39 -1.64
N ARG A 176 15.41 -10.42 -0.33
CA ARG A 176 16.28 -11.39 0.34
C ARG A 176 15.53 -12.55 0.97
N TYR A 177 14.26 -12.35 1.31
CA TYR A 177 13.37 -13.33 1.92
C TYR A 177 13.85 -13.86 3.27
N VAL A 178 14.59 -13.04 4.01
CA VAL A 178 15.07 -13.36 5.37
C VAL A 178 14.28 -12.59 6.41
N HIS A 179 14.18 -11.27 6.25
CA HIS A 179 13.46 -10.35 7.15
C HIS A 179 12.54 -9.38 6.40
N ASP A 180 12.44 -9.52 5.10
CA ASP A 180 11.76 -8.63 4.16
C ASP A 180 10.59 -9.30 3.44
N ALA A 181 10.12 -10.46 3.89
CA ALA A 181 9.04 -11.19 3.26
C ALA A 181 7.98 -11.62 4.28
N ALA A 182 6.70 -11.52 3.92
CA ALA A 182 5.53 -11.89 4.69
C ALA A 182 5.41 -11.12 6.02
N VAL A 183 5.86 -9.86 6.05
CA VAL A 183 5.82 -8.95 7.20
C VAL A 183 4.66 -7.97 7.07
N CYS A 184 4.58 -7.27 5.95
CA CYS A 184 3.55 -6.29 5.66
C CYS A 184 2.55 -6.82 4.63
N ALA A 185 1.32 -6.37 4.70
CA ALA A 185 0.25 -6.78 3.80
C ALA A 185 -0.76 -5.67 3.59
N ILE A 186 -1.59 -5.81 2.56
CA ILE A 186 -2.90 -5.17 2.51
C ILE A 186 -3.97 -6.21 2.85
N MET A 187 -4.99 -5.77 3.58
CA MET A 187 -6.22 -6.52 3.80
C MET A 187 -7.30 -5.94 2.90
N VAL A 188 -7.69 -6.68 1.88
CA VAL A 188 -8.68 -6.27 0.88
C VAL A 188 -10.04 -6.85 1.24
N HIS A 189 -11.08 -6.01 1.28
CA HIS A 189 -12.46 -6.44 1.44
C HIS A 189 -13.10 -6.67 0.07
N ALA A 190 -13.09 -7.90 -0.40
CA ALA A 190 -13.64 -8.27 -1.69
C ALA A 190 -14.97 -9.03 -1.54
N ARG A 191 -15.84 -8.98 -2.54
CA ARG A 191 -17.10 -9.76 -2.52
C ARG A 191 -16.86 -11.27 -2.47
N GLU A 192 -15.74 -11.75 -3.04
CA GLU A 192 -15.31 -13.15 -3.09
C GLU A 192 -13.82 -13.26 -3.39
N LYS A 193 -13.24 -14.45 -3.24
CA LYS A 193 -11.83 -14.71 -3.59
C LYS A 193 -11.71 -15.04 -5.08
N SER A 194 -11.69 -13.99 -5.92
CA SER A 194 -11.42 -14.08 -7.36
C SER A 194 -10.53 -12.92 -7.82
N HIS A 195 -9.83 -13.06 -8.95
CA HIS A 195 -8.98 -12.01 -9.50
C HIS A 195 -9.76 -10.73 -9.74
N GLU A 196 -10.96 -10.84 -10.31
CA GLU A 196 -11.84 -9.72 -10.63
C GLU A 196 -12.28 -8.99 -9.37
N ALA A 197 -12.76 -9.72 -8.36
CA ALA A 197 -13.27 -9.12 -7.12
C ALA A 197 -12.15 -8.45 -6.31
N VAL A 198 -10.95 -9.05 -6.28
CA VAL A 198 -9.77 -8.43 -5.64
C VAL A 198 -9.39 -7.14 -6.36
N MET A 199 -9.29 -7.14 -7.69
CA MET A 199 -8.93 -5.95 -8.46
C MET A 199 -10.01 -4.86 -8.41
N GLU A 200 -11.30 -5.23 -8.35
CA GLU A 200 -12.39 -4.26 -8.11
C GLU A 200 -12.24 -3.58 -6.75
N ALA A 201 -12.01 -4.34 -5.68
CA ALA A 201 -11.84 -3.80 -4.33
C ALA A 201 -10.58 -2.93 -4.22
N ILE A 202 -9.48 -3.30 -4.88
CA ILE A 202 -8.27 -2.48 -4.94
C ILE A 202 -8.55 -1.14 -5.64
N ARG A 203 -9.22 -1.15 -6.79
CA ARG A 203 -9.61 0.09 -7.49
C ARG A 203 -10.55 0.97 -6.68
N ALA A 204 -11.42 0.36 -5.88
CA ALA A 204 -12.33 1.09 -5.00
C ALA A 204 -11.65 1.65 -3.74
N GLY A 205 -10.40 1.25 -3.44
CA GLY A 205 -9.71 1.59 -2.19
C GLY A 205 -10.27 0.87 -0.96
N ASP A 206 -10.99 -0.25 -1.15
CA ASP A 206 -11.61 -1.01 -0.06
C ASP A 206 -10.59 -1.98 0.60
N PHE A 207 -9.58 -1.40 1.18
CA PHE A 207 -8.50 -2.10 1.88
C PHE A 207 -7.83 -1.20 2.92
N TYR A 208 -7.00 -1.81 3.76
CA TYR A 208 -6.07 -1.13 4.65
C TYR A 208 -4.72 -1.84 4.66
N ALA A 209 -3.66 -1.13 5.01
CA ALA A 209 -2.31 -1.69 5.16
C ALA A 209 -2.09 -2.20 6.59
N THR A 210 -1.34 -3.30 6.75
CA THR A 210 -1.10 -3.87 8.09
C THR A 210 0.14 -4.73 8.18
N MET A 211 0.74 -4.71 9.38
CA MET A 211 1.76 -5.64 9.84
C MET A 211 1.18 -6.64 10.88
N GLY A 212 -0.15 -6.61 11.13
CA GLY A 212 -0.82 -7.51 12.08
C GLY A 212 -2.19 -7.00 12.55
N PRO A 213 -2.29 -5.80 13.17
CA PRO A 213 -3.58 -5.29 13.67
C PRO A 213 -4.55 -4.93 12.55
N SER A 214 -5.83 -4.82 12.89
CA SER A 214 -6.86 -4.32 11.97
C SER A 214 -7.17 -2.85 12.25
N VAL A 215 -7.64 -2.13 11.23
CA VAL A 215 -8.12 -0.75 11.33
C VAL A 215 -9.31 -0.51 10.41
N SER A 216 -10.31 0.18 10.93
CA SER A 216 -11.42 0.73 10.14
C SER A 216 -11.65 2.15 10.61
N LEU A 217 -11.62 3.12 9.69
CA LEU A 217 -11.83 4.53 9.95
C LEU A 217 -13.14 4.99 9.32
N THR A 218 -13.98 5.69 10.09
CA THR A 218 -15.16 6.40 9.60
C THR A 218 -15.15 7.85 10.11
N VAL A 219 -15.88 8.73 9.42
CA VAL A 219 -16.09 10.12 9.84
C VAL A 219 -17.58 10.32 10.05
N GLU A 220 -17.98 10.60 11.29
CA GLU A 220 -19.38 10.74 11.69
C GLU A 220 -19.55 11.88 12.70
N GLY A 221 -20.53 12.76 12.46
CA GLY A 221 -20.89 13.83 13.43
C GLY A 221 -19.76 14.78 13.80
N GLY A 222 -18.77 14.97 12.93
CA GLY A 222 -17.60 15.82 13.21
C GLY A 222 -16.51 15.12 14.01
N GLU A 223 -16.57 13.79 14.10
CA GLU A 223 -15.52 12.96 14.71
C GLU A 223 -14.97 11.95 13.70
N ALA A 224 -13.68 11.67 13.78
CA ALA A 224 -13.06 10.50 13.22
C ALA A 224 -13.17 9.34 14.22
N VAL A 225 -13.71 8.21 13.79
CA VAL A 225 -13.96 7.03 14.64
C VAL A 225 -13.18 5.87 14.08
N VAL A 226 -12.33 5.27 14.90
CA VAL A 226 -11.59 4.04 14.60
C VAL A 226 -12.22 2.86 15.33
N ALA A 227 -12.43 1.77 14.59
CA ALA A 227 -12.61 0.43 15.14
C ALA A 227 -11.39 -0.42 14.73
N CYS A 228 -10.81 -1.19 15.67
CA CYS A 228 -9.59 -1.95 15.44
C CYS A 228 -9.54 -3.24 16.25
N SER A 229 -8.58 -4.12 15.94
CA SER A 229 -8.20 -5.19 16.86
C SER A 229 -7.59 -4.60 18.14
N PRO A 230 -7.47 -5.38 19.25
CA PRO A 230 -6.89 -4.88 20.50
C PRO A 230 -5.55 -4.20 20.28
N ALA A 231 -5.45 -2.94 20.70
CA ALA A 231 -4.32 -2.05 20.47
C ALA A 231 -3.81 -1.42 21.77
N ALA A 232 -2.55 -0.98 21.74
CA ALA A 232 -1.92 -0.16 22.78
C ALA A 232 -2.05 1.33 22.49
N GLN A 233 -2.18 1.70 21.20
CA GLN A 233 -2.29 3.10 20.78
C GLN A 233 -3.05 3.22 19.47
N VAL A 234 -3.85 4.30 19.37
CA VAL A 234 -4.49 4.75 18.13
C VAL A 234 -4.13 6.21 17.91
N GLU A 235 -3.61 6.52 16.71
CA GLU A 235 -3.15 7.85 16.32
C GLU A 235 -3.98 8.35 15.14
N PHE A 236 -4.37 9.64 15.16
CA PHE A 236 -5.06 10.29 14.06
C PHE A 236 -4.16 11.36 13.45
N TYR A 237 -4.11 11.41 12.13
CA TYR A 237 -3.31 12.34 11.34
C TYR A 237 -4.22 13.15 10.41
N SER A 238 -3.93 14.45 10.27
CA SER A 238 -4.67 15.38 9.42
C SER A 238 -3.76 16.56 9.03
N ASP A 239 -4.30 17.51 8.30
CA ASP A 239 -3.64 18.79 8.00
C ASP A 239 -3.62 19.78 9.17
N ALA A 240 -4.26 19.48 10.30
CA ALA A 240 -4.09 20.27 11.52
C ALA A 240 -2.76 19.92 12.21
N VAL A 241 -1.96 20.94 12.53
CA VAL A 241 -0.70 20.76 13.25
C VAL A 241 -0.93 20.30 14.70
N TRP A 242 -2.00 20.78 15.33
CA TRP A 242 -2.34 20.44 16.72
C TRP A 242 -3.81 20.04 16.86
N ASN A 243 -4.04 18.96 17.59
CA ASN A 243 -5.35 18.50 18.04
C ASN A 243 -5.16 17.67 19.32
N ASP A 244 -5.80 18.04 20.42
CA ASP A 244 -5.64 17.44 21.75
C ASP A 244 -6.26 16.04 21.88
N SER A 245 -7.18 15.68 20.97
CA SER A 245 -7.81 14.33 20.92
C SER A 245 -7.13 13.35 19.95
N ARG A 246 -5.95 13.70 19.40
CA ARG A 246 -5.29 12.97 18.32
C ARG A 246 -4.78 11.59 18.69
N VAL A 247 -4.49 11.32 19.95
CA VAL A 247 -3.90 10.07 20.40
C VAL A 247 -4.73 9.47 21.54
N THR A 248 -5.08 8.18 21.38
CA THR A 248 -5.64 7.36 22.45
C THR A 248 -4.62 6.30 22.82
N GLN A 249 -4.25 6.19 24.10
CA GLN A 249 -3.31 5.19 24.62
C GLN A 249 -3.98 4.38 25.76
N GLY A 250 -3.66 3.08 25.84
CA GLY A 250 -4.17 2.16 26.85
C GLY A 250 -3.95 0.70 26.46
N GLU A 251 -4.49 -0.21 27.23
CA GLU A 251 -4.43 -1.64 26.95
C GLU A 251 -5.74 -2.11 26.30
N GLY A 252 -5.63 -2.92 25.24
CA GLY A 252 -6.77 -3.56 24.59
C GLY A 252 -7.77 -2.61 23.94
N ILE A 253 -7.32 -1.45 23.48
CA ILE A 253 -8.16 -0.47 22.78
C ILE A 253 -8.74 -1.11 21.53
N THR A 254 -10.07 -1.09 21.40
CA THR A 254 -10.78 -1.57 20.19
C THR A 254 -11.55 -0.48 19.49
N THR A 255 -11.66 0.71 20.11
CA THR A 255 -12.32 1.89 19.52
C THR A 255 -11.63 3.16 20.02
N ALA A 256 -11.40 4.10 19.14
CA ALA A 256 -10.89 5.44 19.47
C ALA A 256 -11.63 6.50 18.68
N ARG A 257 -11.68 7.73 19.23
CA ARG A 257 -12.35 8.89 18.62
C ARG A 257 -11.45 10.10 18.64
N CYS A 258 -11.45 10.86 17.55
CA CYS A 258 -10.80 12.16 17.46
C CYS A 258 -11.82 13.20 17.01
N ARG A 259 -12.01 14.24 17.79
CA ARG A 259 -12.83 15.39 17.40
C ARG A 259 -12.13 16.17 16.29
N LEU A 260 -12.79 16.29 15.15
CA LEU A 260 -12.24 17.01 14.00
C LEU A 260 -12.40 18.53 14.18
N LEU A 261 -11.37 19.27 13.84
CA LEU A 261 -11.40 20.74 13.84
C LEU A 261 -12.09 21.25 12.57
N PRO A 262 -12.73 22.43 12.61
CA PRO A 262 -13.53 22.94 11.50
C PRO A 262 -12.76 23.17 10.18
N PHE A 263 -11.44 23.25 10.23
CA PHE A 263 -10.57 23.51 9.09
C PHE A 263 -9.86 22.25 8.57
N GLU A 264 -9.95 21.10 9.25
CA GLU A 264 -9.37 19.86 8.76
C GLU A 264 -10.04 19.40 7.47
N THR A 265 -9.25 19.02 6.47
CA THR A 265 -9.73 18.62 5.15
C THR A 265 -9.67 17.11 4.92
N PHE A 266 -8.78 16.42 5.64
CA PHE A 266 -8.68 14.97 5.65
C PHE A 266 -8.33 14.44 7.04
N VAL A 267 -8.54 13.16 7.23
CA VAL A 267 -8.05 12.42 8.39
C VAL A 267 -7.65 11.00 7.96
N ARG A 268 -6.59 10.47 8.54
CA ARG A 268 -6.21 9.06 8.52
C ARG A 268 -5.84 8.59 9.92
N ALA A 269 -5.78 7.27 10.12
CA ALA A 269 -5.46 6.70 11.42
C ALA A 269 -4.40 5.61 11.32
N GLU A 270 -3.63 5.48 12.40
CA GLU A 270 -2.71 4.36 12.62
C GLU A 270 -3.05 3.67 13.94
N VAL A 271 -2.97 2.35 13.93
CA VAL A 271 -3.21 1.50 15.09
C VAL A 271 -1.91 0.79 15.42
N VAL A 272 -1.50 0.85 16.68
CA VAL A 272 -0.30 0.17 17.19
C VAL A 272 -0.71 -0.86 18.21
N ASP A 273 -0.37 -2.11 18.00
CA ASP A 273 -0.65 -3.18 18.95
C ASP A 273 0.39 -3.25 20.09
N SER A 274 0.22 -4.20 21.00
CA SER A 274 1.13 -4.39 22.14
C SER A 274 2.55 -4.87 21.76
N GLU A 275 2.72 -5.35 20.52
CA GLU A 275 4.03 -5.76 19.96
C GLU A 275 4.68 -4.66 19.13
N GLY A 276 4.03 -3.48 19.01
CA GLY A 276 4.50 -2.36 18.21
C GLY A 276 4.25 -2.50 16.71
N ARG A 277 3.47 -3.51 16.28
CA ARG A 277 3.07 -3.67 14.87
C ARG A 277 1.99 -2.66 14.55
N ARG A 278 1.98 -2.20 13.29
CA ARG A 278 1.09 -1.12 12.86
C ARG A 278 0.07 -1.58 11.82
N ALA A 279 -1.09 -0.92 11.85
CA ALA A 279 -2.03 -0.88 10.73
C ALA A 279 -2.30 0.58 10.36
N PHE A 280 -2.57 0.82 9.07
CA PHE A 280 -2.69 2.15 8.48
C PHE A 280 -3.99 2.24 7.70
N SER A 281 -4.84 3.21 8.03
CA SER A 281 -5.96 3.55 7.17
C SER A 281 -5.51 4.45 6.02
N SER A 282 -6.25 4.43 4.93
CA SER A 282 -6.14 5.48 3.90
C SER A 282 -6.65 6.83 4.43
N PRO A 283 -6.17 7.97 3.90
CA PRO A 283 -6.75 9.27 4.21
C PRO A 283 -8.17 9.36 3.65
N VAL A 284 -9.09 9.86 4.47
CA VAL A 284 -10.49 10.12 4.11
C VAL A 284 -10.76 11.62 4.12
N ARG A 285 -11.52 12.09 3.12
CA ARG A 285 -11.93 13.49 3.08
C ARG A 285 -12.93 13.80 4.21
N VAL A 286 -12.74 14.93 4.87
CA VAL A 286 -13.62 15.39 5.98
C VAL A 286 -14.73 16.30 5.45
N LYS A 287 -14.48 17.01 4.35
CA LYS A 287 -15.42 17.97 3.73
C LYS A 287 -15.49 17.80 2.23
#